data_1b4164c181cc7a63e286d9a50a4a344c
#
_entry.id   1b4164c181cc7a63e286d9a50a4a344c
#
_cell.length_a   1.000
_cell.length_b   1.000
_cell.length_c   1.000
_cell.angle_alpha   90.00
_cell.angle_beta   90.00
_cell.angle_gamma   90.00
#
_symmetry.space_group_name_H-M   'P 1'
#
loop_
_entity.id
_entity.type
_entity.pdbx_description
1 polymer ?
#
loop_
_entity_poly.entity_id
_entity_poly.type
_entity_poly.pdbx_seq_one_letter_code
_entity_poly.pdbx_strand_id
1 'polypeptide(L)'
;LVGSEMCIRDRYKIAGETLYIYAPLANRLGLNKIKEELEDLSFRYEHPEEYQQIIDKLAQTRAHRETLFEDFTRPIREALDKMGLTYTIKARIKTPYSIWCKMQNKHIEFEEVYDILAVRIIFEPQRAEDEISECFRIYVCASRIYKPHPERLRDWLTHPKANGYQALHVTLMSKTGQWVEVQIRSTRMDEMAEPGFAA
;
A
#
# COMPACT_ATOMS: atom_id res chain seq x y z
N LEU A 1 45.38 3.96 -1.67
CA LEU A 1 43.98 4.32 -1.93
C LEU A 1 43.10 3.14 -1.49
N VAL A 2 42.91 3.02 -0.20
CA VAL A 2 42.03 2.03 0.42
C VAL A 2 40.63 2.61 0.31
N GLY A 3 39.81 2.08 -0.62
CA GLY A 3 38.38 2.21 -0.52
C GLY A 3 38.01 1.58 0.81
N SER A 4 37.54 2.37 1.76
CA SER A 4 37.09 1.88 3.05
C SER A 4 35.92 0.92 2.81
N GLU A 5 36.21 -0.38 2.76
CA GLU A 5 35.17 -1.36 2.95
C GLU A 5 34.56 -1.07 4.30
N MET A 6 33.36 -0.53 4.29
CA MET A 6 32.62 -0.28 5.51
C MET A 6 32.51 -1.60 6.27
N CYS A 7 33.05 -1.65 7.48
CA CYS A 7 33.08 -2.86 8.28
C CYS A 7 31.65 -3.43 8.40
N ILE A 8 31.51 -4.74 8.37
CA ILE A 8 30.21 -5.41 8.53
C ILE A 8 29.45 -4.86 9.75
N ARG A 9 30.18 -4.63 10.86
CA ARG A 9 29.63 -4.03 12.07
C ARG A 9 29.03 -2.63 11.84
N ASP A 10 29.71 -1.81 11.00
CA ASP A 10 29.20 -0.46 10.70
C ASP A 10 27.96 -0.52 9.81
N ARG A 11 27.88 -1.48 8.90
CA ARG A 11 26.69 -1.70 8.07
C ARG A 11 25.46 -2.05 8.90
N TYR A 12 25.60 -2.98 9.86
CA TYR A 12 24.50 -3.33 10.79
C TYR A 12 24.09 -2.15 11.65
N LYS A 13 25.05 -1.37 12.16
CA LYS A 13 24.76 -0.17 12.93
C LYS A 13 23.97 0.86 12.11
N ILE A 14 24.39 1.13 10.89
CA ILE A 14 23.71 2.07 9.99
C ILE A 14 22.32 1.56 9.61
N ALA A 15 22.15 0.26 9.33
CA ALA A 15 20.86 -0.33 9.03
C ALA A 15 19.89 -0.18 10.23
N GLY A 16 20.36 -0.46 11.45
CA GLY A 16 19.58 -0.27 12.68
C GLY A 16 19.20 1.20 12.92
N GLU A 17 20.15 2.13 12.80
CA GLU A 17 19.85 3.56 12.91
C GLU A 17 18.85 4.02 11.85
N THR A 18 18.96 3.48 10.62
CA THR A 18 18.02 3.77 9.53
C THR A 18 16.62 3.30 9.86
N LEU A 19 16.49 2.07 10.36
CA LEU A 19 15.19 1.47 10.67
C LEU A 19 14.52 2.13 11.88
N TYR A 20 15.28 2.42 12.94
CA TYR A 20 14.71 2.88 14.22
C TYR A 20 14.67 4.40 14.38
N ILE A 21 15.40 5.16 13.58
CA ILE A 21 15.47 6.63 13.67
C ILE A 21 14.95 7.27 12.39
N TYR A 22 15.57 6.99 11.24
CA TYR A 22 15.29 7.72 10.00
C TYR A 22 13.96 7.31 9.36
N ALA A 23 13.59 6.03 9.34
CA ALA A 23 12.32 5.59 8.79
C ALA A 23 11.12 6.14 9.60
N PRO A 24 11.09 6.10 10.95
CA PRO A 24 10.07 6.77 11.75
C PRO A 24 10.01 8.29 11.53
N LEU A 25 11.17 8.95 11.36
CA LEU A 25 11.21 10.39 11.06
C LEU A 25 10.60 10.68 9.69
N ALA A 26 10.96 9.93 8.65
CA ALA A 26 10.35 10.03 7.32
C ALA A 26 8.83 9.83 7.38
N ASN A 27 8.35 8.88 8.18
CA ASN A 27 6.92 8.67 8.39
C ASN A 27 6.22 9.89 9.01
N ARG A 28 6.82 10.51 10.01
CA ARG A 28 6.27 11.73 10.65
C ARG A 28 6.22 12.92 9.70
N LEU A 29 7.18 13.01 8.79
CA LEU A 29 7.24 14.04 7.75
C LEU A 29 6.34 13.74 6.54
N GLY A 30 5.59 12.62 6.53
CA GLY A 30 4.74 12.22 5.42
C GLY A 30 5.48 11.63 4.21
N LEU A 31 6.81 11.43 4.32
CA LEU A 31 7.66 10.92 3.24
C LEU A 31 7.54 9.39 3.12
N ASN A 32 6.35 8.91 2.76
CA ASN A 32 6.01 7.48 2.82
C ASN A 32 6.89 6.61 1.91
N LYS A 33 7.25 7.09 0.71
CA LYS A 33 8.14 6.35 -0.20
C LYS A 33 9.55 6.20 0.37
N ILE A 34 10.09 7.29 0.91
CA ILE A 34 11.42 7.27 1.56
C ILE A 34 11.41 6.34 2.76
N LYS A 35 10.36 6.41 3.58
CA LYS A 35 10.18 5.47 4.70
C LYS A 35 10.20 4.02 4.23
N GLU A 36 9.41 3.67 3.22
CA GLU A 36 9.33 2.30 2.68
C GLU A 36 10.68 1.84 2.12
N GLU A 37 11.40 2.71 1.43
CA GLU A 37 12.75 2.41 0.89
C GLU A 37 13.78 2.21 2.00
N LEU A 38 13.79 3.07 3.01
CA LEU A 38 14.68 2.94 4.17
C LEU A 38 14.44 1.65 4.94
N GLU A 39 13.17 1.29 5.16
CA GLU A 39 12.78 0.04 5.82
C GLU A 39 13.23 -1.18 5.01
N ASP A 40 12.99 -1.21 3.70
CA ASP A 40 13.37 -2.33 2.84
C ASP A 40 14.89 -2.49 2.71
N LEU A 41 15.62 -1.39 2.56
CA LEU A 41 17.08 -1.42 2.53
C LEU A 41 17.67 -1.95 3.85
N SER A 42 17.17 -1.48 4.99
CA SER A 42 17.61 -1.95 6.29
C SER A 42 17.31 -3.45 6.47
N PHE A 43 16.11 -3.87 6.13
CA PHE A 43 15.69 -5.27 6.20
C PHE A 43 16.57 -6.18 5.34
N ARG A 44 16.88 -5.75 4.12
CA ARG A 44 17.78 -6.49 3.22
C ARG A 44 19.17 -6.68 3.79
N TYR A 45 19.68 -5.73 4.59
CA TYR A 45 20.99 -5.84 5.24
C TYR A 45 20.95 -6.64 6.53
N GLU A 46 19.93 -6.48 7.34
CA GLU A 46 19.80 -7.15 8.65
C GLU A 46 19.36 -8.61 8.50
N HIS A 47 18.48 -8.89 7.54
CA HIS A 47 17.83 -10.18 7.31
C HIS A 47 17.87 -10.60 5.84
N PRO A 48 19.06 -10.80 5.24
CA PRO A 48 19.20 -11.04 3.80
C PRO A 48 18.51 -12.33 3.33
N GLU A 49 18.50 -13.38 4.14
CA GLU A 49 17.88 -14.65 3.79
C GLU A 49 16.35 -14.55 3.77
N GLU A 50 15.75 -13.97 4.80
CA GLU A 50 14.31 -13.75 4.90
C GLU A 50 13.82 -12.78 3.81
N TYR A 51 14.61 -11.73 3.53
CA TYR A 51 14.34 -10.81 2.42
C TYR A 51 14.27 -11.56 1.10
N GLN A 52 15.28 -12.41 0.80
CA GLN A 52 15.33 -13.17 -0.44
C GLN A 52 14.17 -14.16 -0.56
N GLN A 53 13.83 -14.86 0.52
CA GLN A 53 12.69 -15.79 0.54
C GLN A 53 11.38 -15.07 0.19
N ILE A 54 11.15 -13.86 0.73
CA ILE A 54 9.95 -13.08 0.43
C ILE A 54 9.95 -12.61 -1.04
N ILE A 55 11.09 -12.16 -1.56
CA ILE A 55 11.22 -11.78 -2.98
C ILE A 55 10.90 -12.94 -3.90
N ASP A 56 11.43 -14.12 -3.61
CA ASP A 56 11.21 -15.34 -4.41
C ASP A 56 9.72 -15.74 -4.39
N LYS A 57 9.08 -15.71 -3.24
CA LYS A 57 7.63 -15.96 -3.10
C LYS A 57 6.78 -14.91 -3.81
N LEU A 58 7.18 -13.65 -3.76
CA LEU A 58 6.54 -12.57 -4.53
C LEU A 58 6.67 -12.80 -6.04
N ALA A 59 7.84 -13.25 -6.51
CA ALA A 59 8.04 -13.58 -7.92
C ALA A 59 7.17 -14.77 -8.36
N GLN A 60 7.18 -15.86 -7.61
CA GLN A 60 6.39 -17.07 -7.89
C GLN A 60 4.88 -16.81 -7.96
N THR A 61 4.36 -15.94 -7.10
CA THR A 61 2.93 -15.63 -7.02
C THR A 61 2.49 -14.44 -7.90
N ARG A 62 3.39 -13.88 -8.71
CA ARG A 62 3.13 -12.70 -9.53
C ARG A 62 1.96 -12.88 -10.49
N ALA A 63 1.97 -13.93 -11.30
CA ALA A 63 0.92 -14.19 -12.29
C ALA A 63 -0.45 -14.36 -11.64
N HIS A 64 -0.51 -15.04 -10.49
CA HIS A 64 -1.75 -15.17 -9.73
C HIS A 64 -2.27 -13.81 -9.24
N ARG A 65 -1.39 -12.94 -8.73
CA ARG A 65 -1.79 -11.59 -8.29
C ARG A 65 -2.24 -10.70 -9.44
N GLU A 66 -1.60 -10.79 -10.61
CA GLU A 66 -2.01 -10.06 -11.81
C GLU A 66 -3.42 -10.49 -12.27
N THR A 67 -3.68 -11.80 -12.31
CA THR A 67 -5.01 -12.35 -12.63
C THR A 67 -6.07 -11.89 -11.61
N LEU A 68 -5.77 -11.99 -10.32
CA LEU A 68 -6.65 -11.54 -9.25
C LEU A 68 -6.97 -10.04 -9.39
N PHE A 69 -5.96 -9.22 -9.67
CA PHE A 69 -6.13 -7.77 -9.86
C PHE A 69 -7.07 -7.47 -11.02
N GLU A 70 -6.87 -8.09 -12.19
CA GLU A 70 -7.69 -7.85 -13.37
C GLU A 70 -9.14 -8.32 -13.17
N ASP A 71 -9.33 -9.51 -12.63
CA ASP A 71 -10.67 -10.07 -12.38
C ASP A 71 -11.42 -9.29 -11.31
N PHE A 72 -10.71 -8.82 -10.28
CA PHE A 72 -11.30 -8.03 -9.20
C PHE A 72 -11.66 -6.61 -9.67
N THR A 73 -10.80 -5.96 -10.46
CA THR A 73 -11.00 -4.56 -10.84
C THR A 73 -11.94 -4.38 -12.03
N ARG A 74 -12.13 -5.39 -12.90
CA ARG A 74 -13.00 -5.31 -14.07
C ARG A 74 -14.42 -4.84 -13.76
N PRO A 75 -15.18 -5.47 -12.82
CA PRO A 75 -16.53 -5.01 -12.50
C PRO A 75 -16.56 -3.61 -11.86
N ILE A 76 -15.50 -3.25 -11.13
CA ILE A 76 -15.36 -1.92 -10.54
C ILE A 76 -15.18 -0.88 -11.65
N ARG A 77 -14.31 -1.13 -12.64
CA ARG A 77 -14.13 -0.26 -13.81
C ARG A 77 -15.45 -0.02 -14.55
N GLU A 78 -16.17 -1.09 -14.88
CA GLU A 78 -17.47 -1.00 -15.55
C GLU A 78 -18.49 -0.14 -14.78
N ALA A 79 -18.44 -0.20 -13.45
CA ALA A 79 -19.34 0.57 -12.61
C ALA A 79 -18.90 2.05 -12.51
N LEU A 80 -17.61 2.33 -12.42
CA LEU A 80 -17.07 3.69 -12.40
C LEU A 80 -17.26 4.39 -13.77
N ASP A 81 -17.11 3.66 -14.87
CA ASP A 81 -17.37 4.16 -16.22
C ASP A 81 -18.83 4.62 -16.36
N LYS A 82 -19.79 3.84 -15.82
CA LYS A 82 -21.21 4.22 -15.79
C LYS A 82 -21.49 5.45 -14.92
N MET A 83 -20.62 5.73 -13.95
CA MET A 83 -20.71 6.95 -13.13
C MET A 83 -20.15 8.19 -13.82
N GLY A 84 -19.48 8.01 -14.98
CA GLY A 84 -18.86 9.10 -15.73
C GLY A 84 -17.64 9.72 -15.05
N LEU A 85 -16.96 8.96 -14.19
CA LEU A 85 -15.77 9.42 -13.46
C LEU A 85 -14.51 9.25 -14.31
N THR A 86 -13.61 10.21 -14.22
CA THR A 86 -12.22 10.07 -14.67
C THR A 86 -11.41 9.45 -13.54
N TYR A 87 -10.80 8.29 -13.77
CA TYR A 87 -10.09 7.57 -12.72
C TYR A 87 -8.93 6.73 -13.27
N THR A 88 -8.04 6.35 -12.36
CA THR A 88 -6.99 5.36 -12.60
C THR A 88 -7.04 4.31 -11.50
N ILE A 89 -6.94 3.02 -11.85
CA ILE A 89 -6.81 1.94 -10.88
C ILE A 89 -5.41 1.35 -10.97
N LYS A 90 -4.70 1.34 -9.83
CA LYS A 90 -3.32 0.83 -9.72
C LYS A 90 -3.27 -0.32 -8.72
N ALA A 91 -2.45 -1.34 -9.03
CA ALA A 91 -2.04 -2.32 -8.05
C ALA A 91 -0.95 -1.73 -7.14
N ARG A 92 -1.02 -1.99 -5.85
CA ARG A 92 0.05 -1.72 -4.90
C ARG A 92 0.43 -3.02 -4.22
N ILE A 93 1.68 -3.41 -4.38
CA ILE A 93 2.24 -4.56 -3.67
C ILE A 93 2.90 -4.06 -2.38
N LYS A 94 2.63 -4.75 -1.29
CA LYS A 94 3.23 -4.47 0.01
C LYS A 94 4.74 -4.74 -0.04
N THR A 95 5.53 -3.89 0.60
CA THR A 95 6.99 -4.03 0.63
C THR A 95 7.41 -5.31 1.38
N PRO A 96 8.55 -5.91 1.01
CA PRO A 96 9.08 -7.10 1.69
C PRO A 96 9.19 -6.93 3.20
N TYR A 97 9.70 -5.79 3.68
CA TYR A 97 9.74 -5.48 5.11
C TYR A 97 8.36 -5.49 5.76
N SER A 98 7.37 -4.85 5.13
CA SER A 98 5.99 -4.81 5.66
C SER A 98 5.33 -6.19 5.69
N ILE A 99 5.66 -7.08 4.74
CA ILE A 99 5.21 -8.47 4.73
C ILE A 99 5.87 -9.23 5.88
N TRP A 100 7.19 -9.14 6.01
CA TRP A 100 7.94 -9.78 7.07
C TRP A 100 7.47 -9.36 8.47
N CYS A 101 7.32 -8.06 8.73
CA CYS A 101 6.76 -7.56 9.99
C CYS A 101 5.39 -8.17 10.30
N LYS A 102 4.54 -8.34 9.27
CA LYS A 102 3.22 -8.91 9.46
C LYS A 102 3.28 -10.41 9.79
N MET A 103 4.17 -11.14 9.11
CA MET A 103 4.43 -12.56 9.42
C MET A 103 4.91 -12.72 10.86
N GLN A 104 5.90 -11.91 11.30
CA GLN A 104 6.44 -11.95 12.67
C GLN A 104 5.40 -11.58 13.72
N ASN A 105 4.69 -10.45 13.54
CA ASN A 105 3.73 -9.95 14.54
C ASN A 105 2.49 -10.83 14.71
N LYS A 106 2.11 -11.57 13.66
CA LYS A 106 0.93 -12.44 13.68
C LYS A 106 1.26 -13.92 13.78
N HIS A 107 2.56 -14.28 13.73
CA HIS A 107 3.03 -15.66 13.69
C HIS A 107 2.35 -16.47 12.58
N ILE A 108 2.35 -15.90 11.36
CA ILE A 108 1.73 -16.49 10.16
C ILE A 108 2.76 -16.66 9.04
N GLU A 109 2.50 -17.60 8.14
CA GLU A 109 3.30 -17.80 6.93
C GLU A 109 2.96 -16.77 5.83
N PHE A 110 3.84 -16.69 4.82
CA PHE A 110 3.66 -15.75 3.69
C PHE A 110 2.30 -15.95 2.99
N GLU A 111 1.88 -17.19 2.82
CA GLU A 111 0.64 -17.59 2.15
C GLU A 111 -0.62 -17.12 2.91
N GLU A 112 -0.49 -16.89 4.21
CA GLU A 112 -1.57 -16.40 5.07
C GLU A 112 -1.65 -14.86 5.11
N VAL A 113 -0.68 -14.16 4.49
CA VAL A 113 -0.71 -12.71 4.35
C VAL A 113 -1.66 -12.31 3.22
N TYR A 114 -2.93 -12.09 3.54
CA TYR A 114 -4.00 -11.83 2.56
C TYR A 114 -3.96 -10.45 1.91
N ASP A 115 -3.24 -9.46 2.47
CA ASP A 115 -3.18 -8.07 2.00
C ASP A 115 -1.85 -7.71 1.32
N ILE A 116 -1.22 -8.68 0.65
CA ILE A 116 -0.02 -8.44 -0.17
C ILE A 116 -0.36 -7.53 -1.34
N LEU A 117 -1.53 -7.75 -1.97
CA LEU A 117 -2.07 -6.92 -3.03
C LEU A 117 -3.11 -5.95 -2.46
N ALA A 118 -2.92 -4.68 -2.69
CA ALA A 118 -3.94 -3.66 -2.53
C ALA A 118 -4.29 -3.03 -3.89
N VAL A 119 -5.55 -2.62 -4.02
CA VAL A 119 -6.07 -1.90 -5.18
C VAL A 119 -6.22 -0.44 -4.81
N ARG A 120 -5.63 0.45 -5.59
CA ARG A 120 -5.75 1.89 -5.39
C ARG A 120 -6.60 2.49 -6.51
N ILE A 121 -7.71 3.11 -6.14
CA ILE A 121 -8.59 3.87 -7.03
C ILE A 121 -8.29 5.35 -6.82
N ILE A 122 -7.78 5.99 -7.86
CA ILE A 122 -7.45 7.42 -7.88
C ILE A 122 -8.42 8.05 -8.88
N PHE A 123 -9.19 9.05 -8.45
CA PHE A 123 -10.17 9.70 -9.30
C PHE A 123 -9.99 11.22 -9.32
N GLU A 124 -10.44 11.86 -10.39
CA GLU A 124 -10.55 13.31 -10.49
C GLU A 124 -11.95 13.72 -10.01
N PRO A 125 -12.09 14.51 -8.95
CA PRO A 125 -13.38 14.96 -8.48
C PRO A 125 -14.01 15.89 -9.53
N GLN A 126 -15.33 15.74 -9.78
CA GLN A 126 -16.06 16.61 -10.72
C GLN A 126 -16.10 18.06 -10.20
N ARG A 127 -16.14 18.24 -8.90
CA ARG A 127 -16.00 19.52 -8.19
C ARG A 127 -15.17 19.31 -6.95
N ALA A 128 -14.38 20.31 -6.57
CA ALA A 128 -13.54 20.24 -5.38
C ALA A 128 -14.34 19.98 -4.08
N GLU A 129 -15.55 20.56 -3.97
CA GLU A 129 -16.46 20.38 -2.85
C GLU A 129 -17.04 18.96 -2.74
N ASP A 130 -17.10 18.22 -3.84
CA ASP A 130 -17.66 16.88 -3.90
C ASP A 130 -16.61 15.76 -3.63
N GLU A 131 -15.34 16.13 -3.48
CA GLU A 131 -14.22 15.21 -3.35
C GLU A 131 -14.44 14.09 -2.34
N ILE A 132 -14.89 14.45 -1.12
CA ILE A 132 -15.14 13.46 -0.05
C ILE A 132 -16.39 12.64 -0.36
N SER A 133 -17.46 13.27 -0.84
CA SER A 133 -18.71 12.59 -1.16
C SER A 133 -18.53 11.60 -2.30
N GLU A 134 -17.70 11.93 -3.28
CA GLU A 134 -17.37 11.03 -4.40
C GLU A 134 -16.54 9.82 -3.93
N CYS A 135 -15.62 9.98 -2.98
CA CYS A 135 -14.95 8.83 -2.35
C CYS A 135 -15.96 7.83 -1.77
N PHE A 136 -16.95 8.33 -1.03
CA PHE A 136 -18.00 7.46 -0.46
C PHE A 136 -18.93 6.88 -1.54
N ARG A 137 -19.22 7.60 -2.61
CA ARG A 137 -19.98 7.06 -3.75
C ARG A 137 -19.24 5.89 -4.41
N ILE A 138 -17.93 6.01 -4.61
CA ILE A 138 -17.08 4.94 -5.14
C ILE A 138 -17.07 3.75 -4.16
N TYR A 139 -16.95 4.00 -2.85
CA TYR A 139 -17.04 2.96 -1.82
C TYR A 139 -18.37 2.20 -1.87
N VAL A 140 -19.50 2.90 -1.95
CA VAL A 140 -20.82 2.29 -2.05
C VAL A 140 -20.94 1.47 -3.33
N CYS A 141 -20.42 1.98 -4.44
CA CYS A 141 -20.38 1.28 -5.71
C CYS A 141 -19.61 -0.05 -5.60
N ALA A 142 -18.38 -0.01 -5.08
CA ALA A 142 -17.55 -1.20 -4.90
C ALA A 142 -18.14 -2.20 -3.89
N SER A 143 -18.80 -1.71 -2.84
CA SER A 143 -19.45 -2.53 -1.81
C SER A 143 -20.74 -3.21 -2.28
N ARG A 144 -21.36 -2.73 -3.36
CA ARG A 144 -22.46 -3.43 -4.04
C ARG A 144 -22.00 -4.60 -4.89
N ILE A 145 -20.74 -4.54 -5.37
CA ILE A 145 -20.13 -5.60 -6.19
C ILE A 145 -19.52 -6.68 -5.30
N TYR A 146 -18.83 -6.27 -4.23
CA TYR A 146 -18.08 -7.13 -3.33
C TYR A 146 -18.45 -6.89 -1.87
N LYS A 147 -18.57 -7.96 -1.10
CA LYS A 147 -18.92 -7.87 0.33
C LYS A 147 -17.80 -7.19 1.12
N PRO A 148 -18.05 -6.07 1.81
CA PRO A 148 -17.07 -5.43 2.66
C PRO A 148 -16.85 -6.19 3.98
N HIS A 149 -15.62 -6.14 4.49
CA HIS A 149 -15.31 -6.62 5.83
C HIS A 149 -15.81 -5.60 6.86
N PRO A 150 -16.68 -5.99 7.81
CA PRO A 150 -17.39 -5.04 8.68
C PRO A 150 -16.47 -4.18 9.57
N GLU A 151 -15.32 -4.73 9.98
CA GLU A 151 -14.39 -4.06 10.91
C GLU A 151 -13.19 -3.42 10.23
N ARG A 152 -13.15 -3.38 8.88
CA ARG A 152 -11.97 -2.90 8.13
C ARG A 152 -12.29 -1.74 7.20
N LEU A 153 -13.23 -0.91 7.59
CA LEU A 153 -13.40 0.42 7.01
C LEU A 153 -12.56 1.42 7.82
N ARG A 154 -11.63 2.12 7.17
CA ARG A 154 -10.82 3.19 7.79
C ARG A 154 -11.07 4.48 7.04
N ASP A 155 -11.72 5.39 7.71
CA ASP A 155 -12.02 6.73 7.20
C ASP A 155 -10.92 7.72 7.61
N TRP A 156 -9.98 7.92 6.70
CA TRP A 156 -8.98 8.98 6.79
C TRP A 156 -9.35 10.21 5.97
N LEU A 157 -10.61 10.31 5.51
CA LEU A 157 -11.15 11.47 4.80
C LEU A 157 -11.67 12.51 5.77
N THR A 158 -12.55 12.07 6.67
CA THR A 158 -13.14 12.94 7.71
C THR A 158 -12.18 13.20 8.86
N HIS A 159 -11.26 12.26 9.14
CA HIS A 159 -10.23 12.39 10.17
C HIS A 159 -8.86 12.09 9.58
N PRO A 160 -8.22 13.05 8.87
CA PRO A 160 -6.90 12.84 8.29
C PRO A 160 -5.85 12.44 9.35
N LYS A 161 -4.85 11.67 8.93
CA LYS A 161 -3.73 11.38 9.82
C LYS A 161 -2.94 12.64 10.15
N ALA A 162 -2.16 12.61 11.24
CA ALA A 162 -1.34 13.74 11.68
C ALA A 162 -0.36 14.26 10.61
N ASN A 163 0.03 13.42 9.66
CA ASN A 163 0.87 13.78 8.51
C ASN A 163 0.09 14.26 7.28
N GLY A 164 -1.21 14.56 7.41
CA GLY A 164 -2.06 15.04 6.33
C GLY A 164 -2.57 13.96 5.37
N TYR A 165 -2.25 12.68 5.60
CA TYR A 165 -2.72 11.59 4.73
C TYR A 165 -4.25 11.47 4.76
N GLN A 166 -4.84 11.45 3.55
CA GLN A 166 -6.27 11.28 3.32
C GLN A 166 -6.52 10.11 2.35
N ALA A 167 -7.42 9.22 2.69
CA ALA A 167 -7.95 8.15 1.85
C ALA A 167 -9.08 7.42 2.56
N LEU A 168 -9.94 6.74 1.81
CA LEU A 168 -10.87 5.76 2.35
C LEU A 168 -10.32 4.35 2.09
N HIS A 169 -10.09 3.58 3.14
CA HIS A 169 -9.64 2.20 3.02
C HIS A 169 -10.78 1.25 3.35
N VAL A 170 -11.03 0.32 2.47
CA VAL A 170 -12.01 -0.75 2.66
C VAL A 170 -11.38 -2.09 2.28
N THR A 171 -11.75 -3.15 2.98
CA THR A 171 -11.36 -4.51 2.61
C THR A 171 -12.58 -5.22 2.04
N LEU A 172 -12.47 -5.70 0.80
CA LEU A 172 -13.55 -6.32 0.06
C LEU A 172 -13.23 -7.80 -0.23
N MET A 173 -14.26 -8.66 -0.22
CA MET A 173 -14.13 -10.08 -0.53
C MET A 173 -14.19 -10.29 -2.04
N SER A 174 -13.12 -10.79 -2.65
CA SER A 174 -13.10 -11.18 -4.06
C SER A 174 -13.99 -12.39 -4.33
N LYS A 175 -14.30 -12.67 -5.60
CA LYS A 175 -15.07 -13.86 -6.00
C LYS A 175 -14.37 -15.17 -5.67
N THR A 176 -13.05 -15.14 -5.51
CA THR A 176 -12.23 -16.31 -5.13
C THR A 176 -12.08 -16.49 -3.62
N GLY A 177 -12.79 -15.68 -2.81
CA GLY A 177 -12.76 -15.77 -1.35
C GLY A 177 -11.54 -15.08 -0.70
N GLN A 178 -10.76 -14.33 -1.47
CA GLN A 178 -9.62 -13.58 -0.95
C GLN A 178 -10.03 -12.16 -0.57
N TRP A 179 -9.52 -11.68 0.57
CA TRP A 179 -9.68 -10.29 0.96
C TRP A 179 -8.72 -9.39 0.20
N VAL A 180 -9.23 -8.32 -0.37
CA VAL A 180 -8.46 -7.31 -1.12
C VAL A 180 -8.67 -5.96 -0.44
N GLU A 181 -7.58 -5.29 -0.06
CA GLU A 181 -7.64 -3.91 0.41
C GLU A 181 -7.84 -2.97 -0.78
N VAL A 182 -8.82 -2.09 -0.69
CA VAL A 182 -9.10 -1.04 -1.68
C VAL A 182 -8.90 0.31 -1.02
N GLN A 183 -8.05 1.13 -1.61
CA GLN A 183 -7.75 2.50 -1.19
C GLN A 183 -8.38 3.45 -2.20
N ILE A 184 -9.31 4.29 -1.76
CA ILE A 184 -10.01 5.26 -2.59
C ILE A 184 -9.53 6.64 -2.20
N ARG A 185 -9.06 7.41 -3.16
CA ARG A 185 -8.59 8.78 -2.95
C ARG A 185 -8.64 9.60 -4.24
N SER A 186 -8.73 10.90 -4.12
CA SER A 186 -8.64 11.81 -5.26
C SER A 186 -7.21 11.97 -5.75
N THR A 187 -7.03 12.57 -6.94
CA THR A 187 -5.71 12.92 -7.47
C THR A 187 -4.93 13.80 -6.50
N ARG A 188 -5.57 14.83 -5.92
CA ARG A 188 -4.96 15.68 -4.89
C ARG A 188 -4.48 14.90 -3.67
N MET A 189 -5.32 13.98 -3.17
CA MET A 189 -4.96 13.13 -2.03
C MET A 189 -3.82 12.16 -2.37
N ASP A 190 -3.76 11.67 -3.61
CA ASP A 190 -2.67 10.81 -4.10
C ASP A 190 -1.35 11.58 -4.16
N GLU A 191 -1.37 12.80 -4.68
CA GLU A 191 -0.20 13.68 -4.73
C GLU A 191 0.33 14.04 -3.34
N MET A 192 -0.56 14.30 -2.37
CA MET A 192 -0.18 14.56 -0.98
C MET A 192 0.37 13.32 -0.26
N ALA A 193 -0.12 12.13 -0.62
CA ALA A 193 0.29 10.86 0.01
C ALA A 193 1.62 10.35 -0.55
N GLU A 194 1.99 10.78 -1.74
CA GLU A 194 3.21 10.36 -2.46
C GLU A 194 4.06 11.57 -2.83
N PRO A 195 4.62 12.32 -1.86
CA PRO A 195 5.57 13.36 -2.19
C PRO A 195 6.75 12.73 -2.93
N GLY A 196 6.67 12.74 -4.27
CA GLY A 196 7.82 12.59 -5.12
C GLY A 196 8.55 13.91 -5.10
N PHE A 197 9.87 13.89 -5.13
CA PHE A 197 10.67 15.06 -5.38
C PHE A 197 10.27 15.65 -6.75
N ALA A 198 9.28 16.54 -6.71
CA ALA A 198 8.94 17.40 -7.82
C ALA A 198 8.68 18.77 -7.21
N ALA A 199 9.75 19.46 -6.97
CA ALA A 199 9.83 20.91 -6.90
C ALA A 199 11.13 21.31 -7.57
#